data_60a13b0eed317cf3b055d32e3466a592
#
_entry.id   60a13b0eed317cf3b055d32e3466a592
#
_cell.length_a   1.000
_cell.length_b   1.000
_cell.length_c   1.000
_cell.angle_alpha   90.00
_cell.angle_beta   90.00
_cell.angle_gamma   90.00
#
_symmetry.space_group_name_H-M   'P 1'
#
loop_
_entity.id
_entity.type
_entity.pdbx_description
1 polymer ?
#
loop_
_entity_poly.entity_id
_entity_poly.type
_entity_poly.pdbx_seq_one_letter_code
_entity_poly.pdbx_strand_id
1 'polypeptide(L)'
;MSWKRTAILFVPAMAGFFALVQVVYYGALGATRQHPLQSIMVFDLGGISHFTKQNQFPVTWSEPETALLLNSCYQPTQWDVYWRLEPCDFVMRKLEGEERLFGTPAVTEAWAHAVMRHPSAYLRHRAAFMWNFLGANNPTMWLADVERPTETVFPDRPAFVALVFLHDMLKLTPLFRAGAWLLVCITVCGFAWRRRETPEGAFALGVCGSAAVYVLTFFAVGVASDFRYGYWAVLAGIVGGVVAALGRLKPQAA
;
A
#
# COMPACT_ATOMS: atom_id res chain seq x y z
N MET A 1 -17.62 9.96 25.40
CA MET A 1 -18.53 10.26 24.27
C MET A 1 -18.99 8.93 23.70
N SER A 2 -20.31 8.71 23.47
CA SER A 2 -20.78 7.42 22.94
C SER A 2 -20.34 7.29 21.48
N TRP A 3 -19.95 6.08 21.04
CA TRP A 3 -19.55 5.81 19.66
C TRP A 3 -20.55 6.27 18.60
N LYS A 4 -21.85 6.23 18.93
CA LYS A 4 -22.93 6.73 18.07
C LYS A 4 -22.82 8.24 17.80
N ARG A 5 -22.53 9.05 18.83
CA ARG A 5 -22.33 10.50 18.68
C ARG A 5 -21.08 10.81 17.86
N THR A 6 -20.00 10.04 18.06
CA THR A 6 -18.78 10.17 17.26
C THR A 6 -19.06 9.87 15.80
N ALA A 7 -19.76 8.78 15.48
CA ALA A 7 -20.11 8.41 14.11
C ALA A 7 -21.03 9.45 13.44
N ILE A 8 -22.03 9.97 14.16
CA ILE A 8 -22.96 11.01 13.65
C ILE A 8 -22.22 12.30 13.26
N LEU A 9 -21.15 12.66 13.96
CA LEU A 9 -20.37 13.84 13.63
C LEU A 9 -19.30 13.55 12.58
N PHE A 10 -18.64 12.39 12.67
CA PHE A 10 -17.53 12.02 11.80
C PHE A 10 -17.96 11.76 10.36
N VAL A 11 -19.06 11.03 10.15
CA VAL A 11 -19.51 10.67 8.79
C VAL A 11 -19.88 11.90 7.96
N PRO A 12 -20.70 12.88 8.44
CA PRO A 12 -20.95 14.10 7.70
C PRO A 12 -19.71 14.96 7.49
N ALA A 13 -18.81 15.04 8.49
CA ALA A 13 -17.56 15.79 8.36
C ALA A 13 -16.66 15.21 7.26
N MET A 14 -16.53 13.89 7.20
CA MET A 14 -15.80 13.22 6.13
C MET A 14 -16.46 13.41 4.77
N ALA A 15 -17.79 13.28 4.68
CA ALA A 15 -18.51 13.52 3.44
C ALA A 15 -18.33 14.96 2.95
N GLY A 16 -18.44 15.95 3.87
CA GLY A 16 -18.18 17.37 3.58
C GLY A 16 -16.74 17.62 3.13
N PHE A 17 -15.77 17.00 3.77
CA PHE A 17 -14.36 17.08 3.35
C PHE A 17 -14.15 16.52 1.94
N PHE A 18 -14.69 15.34 1.64
CA PHE A 18 -14.58 14.77 0.30
C PHE A 18 -15.29 15.63 -0.76
N ALA A 19 -16.47 16.17 -0.44
CA ALA A 19 -17.17 17.10 -1.34
C ALA A 19 -16.34 18.36 -1.59
N LEU A 20 -15.73 18.94 -0.56
CA LEU A 20 -14.86 20.11 -0.67
C LEU A 20 -13.64 19.80 -1.55
N VAL A 21 -13.00 18.65 -1.35
CA VAL A 21 -11.87 18.20 -2.18
C VAL A 21 -12.30 18.10 -3.65
N GLN A 22 -13.47 17.52 -3.95
CA GLN A 22 -13.97 17.42 -5.33
C GLN A 22 -14.18 18.81 -5.96
N VAL A 23 -14.80 19.74 -5.23
CA VAL A 23 -15.05 21.10 -5.72
C VAL A 23 -13.75 21.88 -5.93
N VAL A 24 -12.84 21.82 -4.96
CA VAL A 24 -11.58 22.58 -5.01
C VAL A 24 -10.63 22.00 -6.08
N TYR A 25 -10.34 20.70 -6.01
CA TYR A 25 -9.35 20.09 -6.92
C TYR A 25 -9.85 20.04 -8.37
N TYR A 26 -11.07 19.53 -8.58
CA TYR A 26 -11.56 19.30 -9.94
C TYR A 26 -12.35 20.48 -10.51
N GLY A 27 -12.99 21.27 -9.64
CA GLY A 27 -13.76 22.43 -10.06
C GLY A 27 -12.90 23.70 -10.18
N ALA A 28 -12.23 24.10 -9.08
CA ALA A 28 -11.50 25.37 -9.05
C ALA A 28 -10.09 25.27 -9.63
N LEU A 29 -9.36 24.17 -9.36
CA LEU A 29 -7.98 23.98 -9.82
C LEU A 29 -7.86 23.25 -11.16
N GLY A 30 -8.96 22.72 -11.69
CA GLY A 30 -8.95 22.02 -12.99
C GLY A 30 -8.06 20.76 -13.01
N ALA A 31 -7.82 20.12 -11.84
CA ALA A 31 -6.97 18.94 -11.77
C ALA A 31 -7.56 17.77 -12.55
N THR A 32 -6.73 17.04 -13.27
CA THR A 32 -7.14 15.82 -13.97
C THR A 32 -7.43 14.69 -12.99
N ARG A 33 -8.47 13.91 -13.25
CA ARG A 33 -8.84 12.75 -12.42
C ARG A 33 -7.88 11.60 -12.69
N GLN A 34 -7.23 11.10 -11.64
CA GLN A 34 -6.18 10.07 -11.73
C GLN A 34 -6.70 8.62 -11.58
N HIS A 35 -7.95 8.39 -11.30
CA HIS A 35 -8.58 7.06 -11.14
C HIS A 35 -7.76 6.03 -10.34
N PRO A 36 -7.25 6.35 -9.12
CA PRO A 36 -6.30 5.50 -8.40
C PRO A 36 -6.87 4.11 -8.06
N LEU A 37 -8.18 3.97 -7.93
CA LEU A 37 -8.81 2.67 -7.72
C LEU A 37 -8.63 1.72 -8.92
N GLN A 38 -8.56 2.26 -10.12
CA GLN A 38 -8.37 1.43 -11.31
C GLN A 38 -6.93 0.91 -11.44
N SER A 39 -5.95 1.58 -10.84
CA SER A 39 -4.59 1.02 -10.73
C SER A 39 -4.59 -0.30 -9.95
N ILE A 40 -5.42 -0.40 -8.89
CA ILE A 40 -5.62 -1.64 -8.15
C ILE A 40 -6.24 -2.72 -9.05
N MET A 41 -7.27 -2.33 -9.81
CA MET A 41 -7.98 -3.25 -10.71
C MET A 41 -7.08 -3.76 -11.83
N VAL A 42 -6.28 -2.89 -12.44
CA VAL A 42 -5.29 -3.28 -13.47
C VAL A 42 -4.26 -4.25 -12.88
N PHE A 43 -3.77 -3.98 -11.67
CA PHE A 43 -2.84 -4.87 -10.98
C PHE A 43 -3.44 -6.26 -10.73
N ASP A 44 -4.70 -6.31 -10.29
CA ASP A 44 -5.42 -7.56 -10.08
C ASP A 44 -5.68 -8.31 -11.39
N LEU A 45 -6.15 -7.61 -12.43
CA LEU A 45 -6.38 -8.20 -13.75
C LEU A 45 -5.10 -8.84 -14.30
N GLY A 46 -3.96 -8.16 -14.14
CA GLY A 46 -2.66 -8.71 -14.52
C GLY A 46 -2.29 -9.95 -13.71
N GLY A 47 -2.47 -9.92 -12.40
CA GLY A 47 -2.21 -11.06 -11.52
C GLY A 47 -3.13 -12.24 -11.83
N ILE A 48 -4.43 -12.02 -11.99
CA ILE A 48 -5.38 -13.07 -12.34
C ILE A 48 -5.05 -13.65 -13.74
N SER A 49 -4.74 -12.81 -14.72
CA SER A 49 -4.32 -13.25 -16.05
C SER A 49 -3.10 -14.17 -16.00
N HIS A 50 -2.09 -13.80 -15.19
CA HIS A 50 -0.90 -14.62 -15.00
C HIS A 50 -1.21 -15.99 -14.40
N PHE A 51 -2.03 -16.06 -13.35
CA PHE A 51 -2.33 -17.32 -12.66
C PHE A 51 -3.32 -18.21 -13.41
N THR A 52 -4.20 -17.61 -14.23
CA THR A 52 -5.17 -18.38 -15.04
C THR A 52 -4.64 -18.71 -16.43
N LYS A 53 -3.57 -18.06 -16.88
CA LYS A 53 -3.06 -18.11 -18.25
C LYS A 53 -4.12 -17.69 -19.29
N GLN A 54 -5.00 -16.77 -18.90
CA GLN A 54 -6.07 -16.24 -19.75
C GLN A 54 -6.12 -14.73 -19.60
N ASN A 55 -6.33 -14.01 -20.70
CA ASN A 55 -6.53 -12.57 -20.66
C ASN A 55 -7.80 -12.22 -19.87
N GLN A 56 -7.66 -11.38 -18.86
CA GLN A 56 -8.78 -10.87 -18.04
C GLN A 56 -9.06 -9.38 -18.30
N PHE A 57 -8.25 -8.71 -19.10
CA PHE A 57 -8.47 -7.31 -19.45
C PHE A 57 -9.58 -7.16 -20.47
N PRO A 58 -10.32 -6.03 -20.49
CA PRO A 58 -11.40 -5.78 -21.43
C PRO A 58 -10.89 -5.34 -22.82
N VAL A 59 -9.76 -5.86 -23.25
CA VAL A 59 -9.11 -5.57 -24.52
C VAL A 59 -8.55 -6.85 -25.13
N THR A 60 -8.41 -6.85 -26.45
CA THR A 60 -7.76 -7.94 -27.19
C THR A 60 -6.31 -7.55 -27.44
N TRP A 61 -5.39 -8.42 -27.09
CA TRP A 61 -3.95 -8.26 -27.31
C TRP A 61 -3.53 -8.97 -28.60
N SER A 62 -2.49 -8.50 -29.23
CA SER A 62 -1.80 -9.28 -30.26
C SER A 62 -1.21 -10.57 -29.67
N GLU A 63 -0.86 -11.54 -30.50
CA GLU A 63 -0.29 -12.81 -30.02
C GLU A 63 1.01 -12.61 -29.20
N PRO A 64 2.00 -11.77 -29.63
CA PRO A 64 3.17 -11.48 -28.82
C PRO A 64 2.85 -10.79 -27.50
N GLU A 65 1.94 -9.79 -27.49
CA GLU A 65 1.53 -9.09 -26.28
C GLU A 65 0.82 -10.05 -25.30
N THR A 66 -0.02 -10.94 -25.82
CA THR A 66 -0.67 -11.98 -25.00
C THR A 66 0.36 -12.88 -24.33
N ALA A 67 1.36 -13.33 -25.08
CA ALA A 67 2.43 -14.17 -24.53
C ALA A 67 3.22 -13.43 -23.43
N LEU A 68 3.56 -12.16 -23.65
CA LEU A 68 4.24 -11.33 -22.65
C LEU A 68 3.38 -11.11 -21.42
N LEU A 69 2.12 -10.72 -21.59
CA LEU A 69 1.17 -10.47 -20.48
C LEU A 69 1.06 -11.68 -19.55
N LEU A 70 0.85 -12.85 -20.13
CA LEU A 70 0.58 -14.07 -19.37
C LEU A 70 1.82 -14.67 -18.70
N ASN A 71 3.02 -14.46 -19.27
CA ASN A 71 4.23 -15.14 -18.80
C ASN A 71 5.27 -14.22 -18.17
N SER A 72 5.40 -12.98 -18.62
CA SER A 72 6.54 -12.13 -18.29
C SER A 72 6.18 -10.84 -17.52
N CYS A 73 4.99 -10.29 -17.73
CA CYS A 73 4.60 -8.99 -17.17
C CYS A 73 4.20 -9.04 -15.70
N TYR A 74 3.95 -10.20 -15.14
CA TYR A 74 3.51 -10.28 -13.76
C TYR A 74 4.67 -10.07 -12.77
N GLN A 75 4.56 -9.04 -11.96
CA GLN A 75 5.41 -8.80 -10.80
C GLN A 75 4.54 -8.58 -9.57
N PRO A 76 4.66 -9.40 -8.51
CA PRO A 76 3.83 -9.24 -7.31
C PRO A 76 4.23 -8.04 -6.45
N THR A 77 5.28 -7.30 -6.82
CA THR A 77 5.82 -6.19 -6.03
C THR A 77 5.23 -4.84 -6.37
N GLN A 78 4.79 -4.65 -7.61
CA GLN A 78 4.33 -3.34 -8.08
C GLN A 78 3.50 -3.42 -9.35
N TRP A 79 2.53 -2.51 -9.48
CA TRP A 79 1.71 -2.37 -10.68
C TRP A 79 2.39 -1.57 -11.79
N ASP A 80 3.43 -0.80 -11.46
CA ASP A 80 4.16 0.09 -12.39
C ASP A 80 4.72 -0.67 -13.59
N VAL A 81 4.89 -1.99 -13.48
CA VAL A 81 5.26 -2.86 -14.60
C VAL A 81 4.34 -2.69 -15.80
N TYR A 82 3.05 -2.44 -15.59
CA TYR A 82 2.07 -2.27 -16.66
C TYR A 82 2.05 -0.87 -17.26
N TRP A 83 2.73 0.10 -16.62
CA TRP A 83 2.69 1.50 -17.02
C TRP A 83 4.03 2.07 -17.49
N ARG A 84 5.14 1.70 -16.86
CA ARG A 84 6.43 2.37 -17.04
C ARG A 84 7.57 1.46 -17.47
N LEU A 85 7.41 0.16 -17.32
CA LEU A 85 8.52 -0.78 -17.50
C LEU A 85 8.35 -1.58 -18.79
N GLU A 86 9.29 -1.41 -19.70
CA GLU A 86 9.39 -2.29 -20.85
C GLU A 86 9.68 -3.74 -20.40
N PRO A 87 9.14 -4.72 -21.08
CA PRO A 87 8.32 -4.65 -22.30
C PRO A 87 6.80 -4.59 -22.02
N CYS A 88 6.35 -4.28 -20.82
CA CYS A 88 4.95 -4.46 -20.41
C CYS A 88 4.13 -3.16 -20.32
N ASP A 89 4.74 -2.01 -20.62
CA ASP A 89 4.11 -0.69 -20.70
C ASP A 89 2.97 -0.61 -21.75
N PHE A 90 2.94 -1.55 -22.71
CA PHE A 90 1.88 -1.64 -23.72
C PHE A 90 0.49 -1.80 -23.08
N VAL A 91 0.40 -2.35 -21.85
CA VAL A 91 -0.87 -2.56 -21.16
C VAL A 91 -1.57 -1.23 -20.92
N MET A 92 -0.90 -0.28 -20.29
CA MET A 92 -1.51 1.04 -20.05
C MET A 92 -1.53 1.90 -21.29
N ARG A 93 -0.54 1.79 -22.18
CA ARG A 93 -0.58 2.48 -23.47
C ARG A 93 -1.87 2.13 -24.24
N LYS A 94 -2.30 0.87 -24.23
CA LYS A 94 -3.54 0.44 -24.87
C LYS A 94 -4.78 0.86 -24.08
N LEU A 95 -4.81 0.61 -22.76
CA LEU A 95 -5.98 0.92 -21.93
C LEU A 95 -6.26 2.42 -21.83
N GLU A 96 -5.24 3.26 -21.71
CA GLU A 96 -5.36 4.71 -21.51
C GLU A 96 -5.25 5.46 -22.84
N GLY A 97 -4.28 5.10 -23.68
CA GLY A 97 -3.95 5.82 -24.91
C GLY A 97 -4.85 5.45 -26.09
N GLU A 98 -4.93 4.17 -26.42
CA GLU A 98 -5.60 3.70 -27.64
C GLU A 98 -7.10 3.52 -27.42
N GLU A 99 -7.50 2.66 -26.48
CA GLU A 99 -8.89 2.27 -26.25
C GLU A 99 -9.63 3.23 -25.29
N ARG A 100 -8.91 4.06 -24.53
CA ARG A 100 -9.45 5.02 -23.55
C ARG A 100 -10.42 4.39 -22.56
N LEU A 101 -10.11 3.17 -22.12
CA LEU A 101 -10.93 2.43 -21.14
C LEU A 101 -10.54 2.72 -19.70
N PHE A 102 -9.30 3.18 -19.44
CA PHE A 102 -8.86 3.56 -18.12
C PHE A 102 -9.68 4.78 -17.62
N GLY A 103 -10.23 4.70 -16.43
CA GLY A 103 -11.17 5.69 -15.90
C GLY A 103 -12.65 5.37 -16.21
N THR A 104 -12.95 4.33 -16.99
CA THR A 104 -14.33 3.96 -17.36
C THR A 104 -14.85 2.76 -16.55
N PRO A 105 -16.16 2.49 -16.58
CA PRO A 105 -16.75 1.30 -15.97
C PRO A 105 -16.23 -0.02 -16.54
N ALA A 106 -15.77 -0.06 -17.79
CA ALA A 106 -15.33 -1.29 -18.47
C ALA A 106 -14.21 -2.02 -17.69
N VAL A 107 -13.23 -1.28 -17.17
CA VAL A 107 -12.15 -1.86 -16.35
C VAL A 107 -12.70 -2.42 -15.03
N THR A 108 -13.65 -1.70 -14.41
CA THR A 108 -14.28 -2.12 -13.15
C THR A 108 -15.12 -3.38 -13.32
N GLU A 109 -15.89 -3.45 -14.41
CA GLU A 109 -16.72 -4.62 -14.74
C GLU A 109 -15.85 -5.85 -15.05
N ALA A 110 -14.80 -5.67 -15.86
CA ALA A 110 -13.84 -6.73 -16.15
C ALA A 110 -13.17 -7.25 -14.86
N TRP A 111 -12.76 -6.34 -13.98
CA TRP A 111 -12.17 -6.71 -12.69
C TRP A 111 -13.14 -7.48 -11.81
N ALA A 112 -14.36 -6.99 -11.64
CA ALA A 112 -15.38 -7.67 -10.84
C ALA A 112 -15.68 -9.07 -11.37
N HIS A 113 -15.82 -9.20 -12.69
CA HIS A 113 -16.04 -10.50 -13.36
C HIS A 113 -14.86 -11.45 -13.14
N ALA A 114 -13.62 -10.97 -13.32
CA ALA A 114 -12.41 -11.77 -13.15
C ALA A 114 -12.26 -12.27 -11.71
N VAL A 115 -12.51 -11.41 -10.71
CA VAL A 115 -12.44 -11.77 -9.27
C VAL A 115 -13.49 -12.83 -8.92
N MET A 116 -14.73 -12.64 -9.39
CA MET A 116 -15.82 -13.58 -9.12
C MET A 116 -15.60 -14.93 -9.82
N ARG A 117 -15.06 -14.92 -11.01
CA ARG A 117 -14.84 -16.16 -11.80
C ARG A 117 -13.58 -16.92 -11.35
N HIS A 118 -12.55 -16.19 -10.88
CA HIS A 118 -11.25 -16.76 -10.54
C HIS A 118 -10.79 -16.36 -9.12
N PRO A 119 -11.59 -16.60 -8.07
CA PRO A 119 -11.27 -16.13 -6.71
C PRO A 119 -9.95 -16.70 -6.18
N SER A 120 -9.60 -17.91 -6.54
CA SER A 120 -8.34 -18.52 -6.11
C SER A 120 -7.12 -17.85 -6.75
N ALA A 121 -7.20 -17.47 -8.02
CA ALA A 121 -6.13 -16.75 -8.71
C ALA A 121 -5.96 -15.34 -8.12
N TYR A 122 -7.07 -14.65 -7.84
CA TYR A 122 -7.08 -13.36 -7.15
C TYR A 122 -6.41 -13.45 -5.77
N LEU A 123 -6.81 -14.42 -4.94
CA LEU A 123 -6.23 -14.60 -3.60
C LEU A 123 -4.75 -14.97 -3.66
N ARG A 124 -4.33 -15.79 -4.64
CA ARG A 124 -2.90 -16.10 -4.85
C ARG A 124 -2.10 -14.85 -5.23
N HIS A 125 -2.64 -14.01 -6.11
CA HIS A 125 -2.02 -12.73 -6.46
C HIS A 125 -1.88 -11.82 -5.23
N ARG A 126 -2.96 -11.62 -4.48
CA ARG A 126 -2.95 -10.77 -3.29
C ARG A 126 -2.07 -11.31 -2.17
N ALA A 127 -2.01 -12.63 -1.99
CA ALA A 127 -1.10 -13.26 -1.05
C ALA A 127 0.38 -13.08 -1.47
N ALA A 128 0.69 -13.23 -2.75
CA ALA A 128 2.04 -12.99 -3.27
C ALA A 128 2.45 -11.51 -3.10
N PHE A 129 1.55 -10.57 -3.37
CA PHE A 129 1.78 -9.15 -3.09
C PHE A 129 2.04 -8.92 -1.59
N MET A 130 1.14 -9.39 -0.73
CA MET A 130 1.25 -9.16 0.72
C MET A 130 2.52 -9.77 1.30
N TRP A 131 2.94 -10.95 0.81
CA TRP A 131 4.19 -11.57 1.20
C TRP A 131 5.39 -10.66 0.92
N ASN A 132 5.44 -10.04 -0.26
CA ASN A 132 6.49 -9.09 -0.61
C ASN A 132 6.37 -7.79 0.21
N PHE A 133 5.16 -7.26 0.39
CA PHE A 133 4.94 -6.03 1.18
C PHE A 133 5.38 -6.18 2.64
N LEU A 134 5.15 -7.33 3.24
CA LEU A 134 5.66 -7.61 4.59
C LEU A 134 7.18 -7.78 4.65
N GLY A 135 7.85 -7.75 3.50
CA GLY A 135 9.31 -7.86 3.40
C GLY A 135 9.84 -9.27 3.61
N ALA A 136 9.03 -10.30 3.30
CA ALA A 136 9.42 -11.69 3.48
C ALA A 136 10.53 -12.12 2.52
N ASN A 137 10.53 -11.58 1.29
CA ASN A 137 11.56 -11.87 0.27
C ASN A 137 12.69 -10.84 0.31
N ASN A 138 12.40 -9.59 -0.10
CA ASN A 138 13.37 -8.49 -0.11
C ASN A 138 12.69 -7.20 0.32
N PRO A 139 13.26 -6.43 1.26
CA PRO A 139 12.75 -5.09 1.55
C PRO A 139 13.03 -4.20 0.34
N THR A 140 11.97 -3.71 -0.29
CA THR A 140 12.08 -2.64 -1.28
C THR A 140 12.04 -1.30 -0.55
N MET A 141 13.13 -0.57 -0.64
CA MET A 141 13.22 0.80 -0.18
C MET A 141 13.94 1.62 -1.26
N TRP A 142 13.28 2.67 -1.70
CA TRP A 142 13.83 3.61 -2.65
C TRP A 142 14.42 4.80 -1.89
N LEU A 143 15.72 5.02 -2.07
CA LEU A 143 16.34 6.31 -1.83
C LEU A 143 16.38 7.00 -3.19
N ALA A 144 15.53 8.00 -3.36
CA ALA A 144 15.20 8.62 -4.64
C ALA A 144 16.41 8.99 -5.52
N ASP A 145 17.55 9.30 -4.92
CA ASP A 145 18.68 9.86 -5.65
C ASP A 145 19.85 8.91 -5.87
N VAL A 146 19.80 7.70 -5.32
CA VAL A 146 20.90 6.73 -5.46
C VAL A 146 20.94 6.10 -6.87
N GLU A 147 19.76 6.01 -7.52
CA GLU A 147 19.65 5.38 -8.84
C GLU A 147 19.75 6.36 -10.01
N ARG A 148 19.77 7.67 -9.72
CA ARG A 148 19.87 8.73 -10.74
C ARG A 148 21.02 9.68 -10.44
N PRO A 149 22.28 9.24 -10.59
CA PRO A 149 23.45 10.04 -10.24
C PRO A 149 23.55 11.37 -11.01
N THR A 150 22.91 11.48 -12.17
CA THR A 150 22.88 12.73 -12.97
C THR A 150 21.90 13.78 -12.45
N GLU A 151 20.95 13.41 -11.60
CA GLU A 151 19.94 14.28 -11.03
C GLU A 151 20.18 14.58 -9.54
N THR A 152 21.23 14.01 -8.93
CA THR A 152 21.50 14.17 -7.51
C THR A 152 22.01 15.59 -7.21
N VAL A 153 21.27 16.29 -6.39
CA VAL A 153 21.63 17.66 -5.94
C VAL A 153 22.76 17.64 -4.91
N PHE A 154 23.03 16.49 -4.26
CA PHE A 154 23.94 16.41 -3.11
C PHE A 154 24.85 15.16 -3.06
N PRO A 155 25.41 14.64 -4.17
CA PRO A 155 26.13 13.36 -4.17
C PRO A 155 27.36 13.36 -3.25
N ASP A 156 28.02 14.51 -3.07
CA ASP A 156 29.29 14.65 -2.36
C ASP A 156 29.14 15.16 -0.91
N ARG A 157 27.90 15.30 -0.41
CA ARG A 157 27.73 15.76 0.98
C ARG A 157 27.94 14.64 1.97
N PRO A 158 28.83 14.81 2.97
CA PRO A 158 29.13 13.77 3.95
C PRO A 158 27.90 13.21 4.65
N ALA A 159 26.91 14.06 4.94
CA ALA A 159 25.64 13.63 5.54
C ALA A 159 24.82 12.69 4.63
N PHE A 160 24.81 12.95 3.32
CA PHE A 160 24.13 12.08 2.36
C PHE A 160 24.84 10.72 2.23
N VAL A 161 26.17 10.73 2.11
CA VAL A 161 26.99 9.52 2.07
C VAL A 161 26.79 8.67 3.33
N ALA A 162 26.78 9.32 4.51
CA ALA A 162 26.53 8.64 5.78
C ALA A 162 25.11 8.03 5.83
N LEU A 163 24.10 8.73 5.30
CA LEU A 163 22.73 8.26 5.24
C LEU A 163 22.60 7.03 4.32
N VAL A 164 23.23 7.07 3.13
CA VAL A 164 23.27 5.95 2.19
C VAL A 164 23.96 4.74 2.82
N PHE A 165 25.11 4.95 3.44
CA PHE A 165 25.82 3.88 4.14
C PHE A 165 24.96 3.25 5.26
N LEU A 166 24.33 4.07 6.08
CA LEU A 166 23.43 3.61 7.14
C LEU A 166 22.24 2.84 6.57
N HIS A 167 21.63 3.37 5.49
CA HIS A 167 20.56 2.68 4.79
C HIS A 167 21.01 1.31 4.29
N ASP A 168 22.16 1.22 3.62
CA ASP A 168 22.66 -0.04 3.07
C ASP A 168 22.99 -1.09 4.14
N MET A 169 23.47 -0.65 5.28
CA MET A 169 23.67 -1.53 6.43
C MET A 169 22.35 -2.03 7.06
N LEU A 170 21.33 -1.17 7.09
CA LEU A 170 20.09 -1.45 7.81
C LEU A 170 18.98 -2.05 6.93
N LYS A 171 19.02 -1.87 5.60
CA LYS A 171 17.95 -2.29 4.67
C LYS A 171 17.63 -3.78 4.74
N LEU A 172 18.62 -4.63 5.08
CA LEU A 172 18.42 -6.07 5.23
C LEU A 172 17.91 -6.47 6.62
N THR A 173 17.92 -5.55 7.58
CA THR A 173 17.45 -5.82 8.94
C THR A 173 15.91 -5.82 9.01
N PRO A 174 15.33 -6.35 10.10
CA PRO A 174 13.89 -6.27 10.34
C PRO A 174 13.35 -4.84 10.44
N LEU A 175 14.20 -3.84 10.66
CA LEU A 175 13.80 -2.43 10.78
C LEU A 175 13.13 -1.89 9.50
N PHE A 176 13.51 -2.40 8.32
CA PHE A 176 12.96 -2.03 7.03
C PHE A 176 11.97 -3.07 6.47
N ARG A 177 11.30 -3.80 7.36
CA ARG A 177 10.26 -4.78 6.99
C ARG A 177 8.93 -4.41 7.64
N ALA A 178 7.93 -4.12 6.83
CA ALA A 178 6.59 -3.79 7.32
C ALA A 178 6.01 -4.90 8.22
N GLY A 179 6.32 -6.16 7.91
CA GLY A 179 5.92 -7.32 8.72
C GLY A 179 6.49 -7.31 10.14
N ALA A 180 7.74 -6.86 10.32
CA ALA A 180 8.33 -6.74 11.66
C ALA A 180 7.58 -5.70 12.51
N TRP A 181 7.26 -4.56 11.94
CA TRP A 181 6.50 -3.51 12.63
C TRP A 181 5.04 -3.89 12.87
N LEU A 182 4.44 -4.66 11.96
CA LEU A 182 3.13 -5.26 12.21
C LEU A 182 3.16 -6.18 13.44
N LEU A 183 4.18 -7.03 13.57
CA LEU A 183 4.35 -7.89 14.74
C LEU A 183 4.58 -7.08 16.02
N VAL A 184 5.36 -5.99 15.95
CA VAL A 184 5.54 -5.05 17.08
C VAL A 184 4.18 -4.47 17.49
N CYS A 185 3.40 -3.94 16.54
CA CYS A 185 2.08 -3.38 16.82
C CYS A 185 1.12 -4.42 17.44
N ILE A 186 1.07 -5.63 16.90
CA ILE A 186 0.24 -6.73 17.45
C ILE A 186 0.68 -7.07 18.87
N THR A 187 1.99 -7.15 19.11
CA THR A 187 2.55 -7.44 20.43
C THR A 187 2.18 -6.36 21.45
N VAL A 188 2.35 -5.08 21.07
CA VAL A 188 1.94 -3.94 21.92
C VAL A 188 0.44 -3.98 22.19
N CYS A 189 -0.40 -4.26 21.21
CA CYS A 189 -1.84 -4.44 21.39
C CYS A 189 -2.14 -5.56 22.42
N GLY A 190 -1.47 -6.71 22.31
CA GLY A 190 -1.64 -7.82 23.24
C GLY A 190 -1.31 -7.44 24.70
N PHE A 191 -0.24 -6.68 24.89
CA PHE A 191 0.12 -6.16 26.22
C PHE A 191 -0.84 -5.07 26.71
N ALA A 192 -1.22 -4.14 25.83
CA ALA A 192 -2.10 -3.02 26.16
C ALA A 192 -3.53 -3.50 26.46
N TRP A 193 -3.98 -4.60 25.87
CA TRP A 193 -5.30 -5.18 26.09
C TRP A 193 -5.61 -5.44 27.57
N ARG A 194 -4.61 -5.91 28.34
CA ARG A 194 -4.76 -6.16 29.78
C ARG A 194 -4.94 -4.87 30.59
N ARG A 195 -4.62 -3.71 30.01
CA ARG A 195 -4.68 -2.39 30.62
C ARG A 195 -5.55 -1.40 29.82
N ARG A 196 -6.47 -1.89 29.02
CA ARG A 196 -7.33 -1.08 28.15
C ARG A 196 -8.17 -0.04 28.88
N GLU A 197 -8.40 -0.22 30.18
CA GLU A 197 -9.13 0.72 31.04
C GLU A 197 -8.27 1.93 31.48
N THR A 198 -6.94 1.86 31.33
CA THR A 198 -6.06 3.00 31.60
C THR A 198 -5.89 3.86 30.35
N PRO A 199 -5.67 5.20 30.49
CA PRO A 199 -5.45 6.08 29.34
C PRO A 199 -4.28 5.63 28.45
N GLU A 200 -3.18 5.20 29.06
CA GLU A 200 -1.99 4.73 28.35
C GLU A 200 -2.24 3.42 27.58
N GLY A 201 -2.95 2.48 28.21
CA GLY A 201 -3.33 1.22 27.57
C GLY A 201 -4.32 1.42 26.42
N ALA A 202 -5.34 2.27 26.63
CA ALA A 202 -6.32 2.62 25.59
C ALA A 202 -5.65 3.32 24.42
N PHE A 203 -4.73 4.25 24.67
CA PHE A 203 -3.98 4.96 23.64
C PHE A 203 -3.10 3.99 22.83
N ALA A 204 -2.28 3.16 23.51
CA ALA A 204 -1.41 2.21 22.85
C ALA A 204 -2.19 1.20 21.99
N LEU A 205 -3.32 0.72 22.51
CA LEU A 205 -4.21 -0.18 21.79
C LEU A 205 -4.81 0.47 20.53
N GLY A 206 -5.28 1.73 20.65
CA GLY A 206 -5.85 2.49 19.54
C GLY A 206 -4.82 2.76 18.44
N VAL A 207 -3.64 3.24 18.79
CA VAL A 207 -2.60 3.63 17.83
C VAL A 207 -2.02 2.39 17.14
N CYS A 208 -1.59 1.37 17.91
CA CYS A 208 -1.02 0.16 17.32
C CYS A 208 -2.08 -0.68 16.59
N GLY A 209 -3.33 -0.71 17.10
CA GLY A 209 -4.44 -1.38 16.44
C GLY A 209 -4.76 -0.75 15.09
N SER A 210 -4.81 0.60 15.01
CA SER A 210 -5.02 1.30 13.75
C SER A 210 -3.90 1.02 12.73
N ALA A 211 -2.65 0.95 13.19
CA ALA A 211 -1.51 0.63 12.35
C ALA A 211 -1.54 -0.83 11.85
N ALA A 212 -1.92 -1.77 12.70
CA ALA A 212 -2.08 -3.17 12.28
C ALA A 212 -3.17 -3.31 11.21
N VAL A 213 -4.33 -2.68 11.41
CA VAL A 213 -5.42 -2.66 10.41
C VAL A 213 -4.93 -1.99 9.12
N TYR A 214 -4.24 -0.85 9.21
CA TYR A 214 -3.69 -0.15 8.05
C TYR A 214 -2.78 -1.06 7.22
N VAL A 215 -1.80 -1.74 7.84
CA VAL A 215 -0.91 -2.68 7.13
C VAL A 215 -1.71 -3.82 6.49
N LEU A 216 -2.68 -4.38 7.20
CA LEU A 216 -3.50 -5.49 6.69
C LEU A 216 -4.41 -5.08 5.53
N THR A 217 -4.86 -3.81 5.48
CA THR A 217 -5.67 -3.31 4.34
C THR A 217 -4.92 -3.34 3.01
N PHE A 218 -3.57 -3.31 3.02
CA PHE A 218 -2.76 -3.44 1.81
C PHE A 218 -2.98 -4.77 1.09
N PHE A 219 -3.42 -5.81 1.78
CA PHE A 219 -3.85 -7.04 1.12
C PHE A 219 -4.90 -6.79 0.04
N ALA A 220 -5.85 -5.89 0.29
CA ALA A 220 -6.93 -5.59 -0.65
C ALA A 220 -6.61 -4.42 -1.60
N VAL A 221 -5.90 -3.38 -1.11
CA VAL A 221 -5.74 -2.12 -1.86
C VAL A 221 -4.30 -1.82 -2.27
N GLY A 222 -3.33 -2.64 -1.86
CA GLY A 222 -1.93 -2.40 -2.17
C GLY A 222 -1.61 -2.61 -3.65
N VAL A 223 -0.75 -1.76 -4.20
CA VAL A 223 -0.28 -1.81 -5.59
C VAL A 223 1.25 -1.73 -5.70
N ALA A 224 1.93 -1.45 -4.60
CA ALA A 224 3.39 -1.44 -4.52
C ALA A 224 3.86 -1.89 -3.14
N SER A 225 4.89 -2.72 -3.09
CA SER A 225 5.46 -3.29 -1.86
C SER A 225 6.58 -2.44 -1.25
N ASP A 226 6.50 -1.11 -1.42
CA ASP A 226 7.49 -0.18 -0.89
C ASP A 226 7.33 -0.02 0.63
N PHE A 227 8.45 -0.05 1.37
CA PHE A 227 8.48 0.09 2.82
C PHE A 227 7.90 1.43 3.31
N ARG A 228 7.95 2.51 2.51
CA ARG A 228 7.36 3.81 2.88
C ARG A 228 5.88 3.71 3.25
N TYR A 229 5.16 2.75 2.70
CA TYR A 229 3.77 2.50 3.07
C TYR A 229 3.62 1.84 4.45
N GLY A 230 4.71 1.37 5.05
CA GLY A 230 4.76 0.85 6.42
C GLY A 230 5.04 1.89 7.50
N TYR A 231 5.30 3.16 7.17
CA TYR A 231 5.74 4.18 8.13
C TYR A 231 4.77 4.41 9.28
N TRP A 232 3.47 4.30 9.04
CA TRP A 232 2.50 4.40 10.13
C TRP A 232 2.71 3.30 11.18
N ALA A 233 3.01 2.07 10.76
CA ALA A 233 3.27 0.98 11.70
C ALA A 233 4.58 1.20 12.49
N VAL A 234 5.61 1.79 11.86
CA VAL A 234 6.85 2.19 12.55
C VAL A 234 6.56 3.19 13.65
N LEU A 235 5.91 4.31 13.29
CA LEU A 235 5.60 5.38 14.22
C LEU A 235 4.70 4.88 15.36
N ALA A 236 3.64 4.17 15.02
CA ALA A 236 2.67 3.63 15.97
C ALA A 236 3.32 2.60 16.91
N GLY A 237 4.17 1.72 16.38
CA GLY A 237 4.89 0.72 17.18
C GLY A 237 5.84 1.35 18.20
N ILE A 238 6.58 2.37 17.79
CA ILE A 238 7.49 3.10 18.69
C ILE A 238 6.69 3.87 19.75
N VAL A 239 5.78 4.76 19.33
CA VAL A 239 5.02 5.62 20.25
C VAL A 239 4.12 4.80 21.17
N GLY A 240 3.36 3.86 20.62
CA GLY A 240 2.49 2.98 21.39
C GLY A 240 3.27 2.09 22.35
N GLY A 241 4.43 1.57 21.93
CA GLY A 241 5.33 0.78 22.77
C GLY A 241 5.88 1.57 23.95
N VAL A 242 6.37 2.79 23.70
CA VAL A 242 6.87 3.70 24.76
C VAL A 242 5.77 4.04 25.76
N VAL A 243 4.59 4.45 25.29
CA VAL A 243 3.46 4.80 26.16
C VAL A 243 3.01 3.60 27.00
N ALA A 244 2.92 2.40 26.38
CA ALA A 244 2.56 1.18 27.10
C ALA A 244 3.61 0.80 28.17
N ALA A 245 4.91 1.03 27.91
CA ALA A 245 5.99 0.79 28.85
C ALA A 245 5.95 1.78 30.02
N LEU A 246 5.80 3.08 29.74
CA LEU A 246 5.70 4.12 30.78
C LEU A 246 4.48 3.92 31.70
N GLY A 247 3.35 3.47 31.14
CA GLY A 247 2.18 3.13 31.92
C GLY A 247 2.38 1.97 32.91
N ARG A 248 3.40 1.11 32.69
CA ARG A 248 3.78 0.04 33.64
C ARG A 248 4.57 0.56 34.84
N LEU A 249 5.30 1.64 34.66
CA LEU A 249 6.17 2.22 35.69
C LEU A 249 5.40 3.07 36.71
N LYS A 250 4.14 3.44 36.37
CA LYS A 250 3.27 4.14 37.33
C LYS A 250 2.72 3.15 38.36
N PRO A 251 2.90 3.39 39.70
CA PRO A 251 2.23 2.60 40.71
C PRO A 251 0.71 2.65 40.46
N GLN A 252 0.04 1.52 40.49
CA GLN A 252 -1.40 1.52 40.56
C GLN A 252 -1.77 2.16 41.92
N ALA A 253 -2.40 3.33 41.86
CA ALA A 253 -3.00 3.90 43.07
C ALA A 253 -4.05 2.89 43.57
N ALA A 254 -3.78 2.36 44.75
CA ALA A 254 -4.64 1.39 45.44
C ALA A 254 -5.97 2.03 45.82
#